data_e57bc604b5017acff1c0696f19fe995d
#
_entry.id   e57bc604b5017acff1c0696f19fe995d
#
_cell.length_a   1.000
_cell.length_b   1.000
_cell.length_c   1.000
_cell.angle_alpha   90.00
_cell.angle_beta   90.00
_cell.angle_gamma   90.00
#
_symmetry.space_group_name_H-M   'P 1'
#
loop_
_entity.id
_entity.type
_entity.pdbx_description
1 polymer ?
#
loop_
_entity_poly.entity_id
_entity_poly.type
_entity_poly.pdbx_seq_one_letter_code
_entity_poly.pdbx_strand_id
1 'polypeptide(L)'
;AEAYDNMAILLKARGSLDEAIETYKKILSINPDHGGAKHMLSALTGTTLKTAPREYVENLFDRSASKFEALLVSDLEYETPKLIKDVLIKSSSNESLGSVLDLGCGTGLFGFAVKDHCSKIEGIDLSKKMLSFAKQKNVYDALSQSDIVEYLSSMPLDFDYYIALDVFIYVGDLSEIFRLIKSRNRKSG
;
A
#
# COMPACT_ATOMS: atom_id res chain seq x y z
N ALA A 1 -4.64 17.75 18.36
CA ALA A 1 -4.10 17.46 17.03
C ALA A 1 -5.23 17.43 16.00
N GLU A 2 -6.26 16.60 16.13
CA GLU A 2 -7.32 16.38 15.13
C GLU A 2 -8.02 17.66 14.63
N ALA A 3 -8.33 18.61 15.52
CA ALA A 3 -8.94 19.88 15.13
C ALA A 3 -8.01 20.72 14.23
N TYR A 4 -6.72 20.69 14.49
CA TYR A 4 -5.72 21.36 13.64
C TYR A 4 -5.53 20.65 12.31
N ASP A 5 -5.61 19.31 12.27
CA ASP A 5 -5.58 18.56 11.02
C ASP A 5 -6.73 18.94 10.10
N ASN A 6 -7.95 18.95 10.62
CA ASN A 6 -9.13 19.35 9.88
C ASN A 6 -9.03 20.80 9.38
N MET A 7 -8.51 21.71 10.22
CA MET A 7 -8.27 23.11 9.84
C MET A 7 -7.24 23.19 8.70
N ALA A 8 -6.11 22.50 8.80
CA ALA A 8 -5.07 22.51 7.77
C ALA A 8 -5.57 21.96 6.43
N ILE A 9 -6.37 20.90 6.45
CA ILE A 9 -7.02 20.34 5.24
C ILE A 9 -7.94 21.36 4.58
N LEU A 10 -8.77 22.07 5.37
CA LEU A 10 -9.67 23.11 4.85
C LEU A 10 -8.91 24.31 4.27
N LEU A 11 -7.85 24.76 4.95
CA LEU A 11 -6.99 25.86 4.48
C LEU A 11 -6.33 25.51 3.14
N LYS A 12 -5.80 24.28 3.03
CA LYS A 12 -5.24 23.77 1.77
C LYS A 12 -6.30 23.73 0.65
N ALA A 13 -7.49 23.24 0.94
CA ALA A 13 -8.58 23.16 -0.05
C ALA A 13 -9.04 24.55 -0.53
N ARG A 14 -8.90 25.59 0.31
CA ARG A 14 -9.17 26.98 -0.03
C ARG A 14 -8.01 27.68 -0.77
N GLY A 15 -6.86 27.04 -0.90
CA GLY A 15 -5.66 27.64 -1.49
C GLY A 15 -4.85 28.53 -0.52
N SER A 16 -5.23 28.61 0.76
CA SER A 16 -4.49 29.33 1.82
C SER A 16 -3.27 28.52 2.27
N LEU A 17 -2.31 28.33 1.36
CA LEU A 17 -1.19 27.39 1.56
C LEU A 17 -0.26 27.81 2.70
N ASP A 18 0.02 29.10 2.86
CA ASP A 18 0.88 29.61 3.96
C ASP A 18 0.26 29.33 5.32
N GLU A 19 -1.05 29.57 5.48
CA GLU A 19 -1.76 29.27 6.72
C GLU A 19 -1.82 27.76 6.99
N ALA A 20 -1.96 26.94 5.95
CA ALA A 20 -1.89 25.49 6.08
C ALA A 20 -0.51 25.04 6.56
N ILE A 21 0.57 25.59 6.01
CA ILE A 21 1.96 25.33 6.41
C ILE A 21 2.16 25.66 7.90
N GLU A 22 1.74 26.84 8.34
CA GLU A 22 1.86 27.23 9.76
C GLU A 22 1.04 26.33 10.68
N THR A 23 -0.14 25.91 10.22
CA THR A 23 -0.98 24.97 10.98
C THR A 23 -0.32 23.60 11.11
N TYR A 24 0.30 23.06 10.04
CA TYR A 24 1.06 21.81 10.13
C TYR A 24 2.30 21.92 11.01
N LYS A 25 3.03 23.04 10.97
CA LYS A 25 4.13 23.30 11.93
C LYS A 25 3.66 23.29 13.37
N LYS A 26 2.49 23.86 13.63
CA LYS A 26 1.88 23.87 14.97
C LYS A 26 1.51 22.46 15.42
N ILE A 27 0.97 21.62 14.55
CA ILE A 27 0.73 20.20 14.85
C ILE A 27 2.03 19.51 15.24
N LEU A 28 3.11 19.73 14.49
CA LEU A 28 4.41 19.12 14.76
C LEU A 28 5.08 19.65 16.02
N SER A 29 4.77 20.88 16.44
CA SER A 29 5.24 21.40 17.74
C SER A 29 4.56 20.72 18.92
N ILE A 30 3.32 20.24 18.76
CA ILE A 30 2.55 19.50 19.77
C ILE A 30 2.88 18.01 19.75
N ASN A 31 2.95 17.44 18.56
CA ASN A 31 3.31 16.04 18.33
C ASN A 31 4.35 15.95 17.19
N PRO A 32 5.66 15.94 17.53
CA PRO A 32 6.73 15.87 16.53
C PRO A 32 6.66 14.63 15.63
N ASP A 33 6.01 13.56 16.06
CA ASP A 33 5.90 12.30 15.31
C ASP A 33 4.61 12.16 14.50
N HIS A 34 3.83 13.23 14.38
CA HIS A 34 2.59 13.21 13.60
C HIS A 34 2.86 13.01 12.11
N GLY A 35 2.73 11.78 11.62
CA GLY A 35 3.07 11.36 10.25
C GLY A 35 2.34 12.16 9.17
N GLY A 36 1.04 12.40 9.33
CA GLY A 36 0.24 13.20 8.40
C GLY A 36 0.74 14.63 8.23
N ALA A 37 1.06 15.30 9.33
CA ALA A 37 1.58 16.66 9.31
C ALA A 37 2.97 16.74 8.68
N LYS A 38 3.87 15.77 8.99
CA LYS A 38 5.19 15.66 8.33
C LYS A 38 5.05 15.53 6.82
N HIS A 39 4.19 14.63 6.36
CA HIS A 39 3.98 14.38 4.94
C HIS A 39 3.42 15.61 4.23
N MET A 40 2.36 16.21 4.79
CA MET A 40 1.72 17.37 4.18
C MET A 40 2.58 18.62 4.19
N LEU A 41 3.34 18.87 5.28
CA LEU A 41 4.29 19.97 5.35
C LEU A 41 5.39 19.81 4.28
N SER A 42 5.93 18.60 4.14
CA SER A 42 6.93 18.27 3.13
C SER A 42 6.41 18.53 1.72
N ALA A 43 5.20 18.07 1.39
CA ALA A 43 4.57 18.30 0.10
C ALA A 43 4.35 19.79 -0.21
N LEU A 44 3.94 20.59 0.79
CA LEU A 44 3.68 22.03 0.63
C LEU A 44 4.95 22.86 0.56
N THR A 45 6.04 22.42 1.18
CA THR A 45 7.33 23.14 1.18
C THR A 45 8.31 22.66 0.12
N GLY A 46 7.92 21.67 -0.71
CA GLY A 46 8.79 21.08 -1.73
C GLY A 46 9.94 20.25 -1.18
N THR A 47 9.87 19.85 0.09
CA THR A 47 10.85 18.94 0.71
C THR A 47 10.47 17.51 0.40
N THR A 48 11.42 16.68 -0.04
CA THR A 48 11.13 15.27 -0.33
C THR A 48 11.42 14.39 0.89
N LEU A 49 10.42 13.69 1.38
CA LEU A 49 10.62 12.61 2.35
C LEU A 49 11.16 11.37 1.64
N LYS A 50 12.04 10.63 2.29
CA LYS A 50 12.56 9.35 1.73
C LYS A 50 11.44 8.34 1.52
N THR A 51 10.44 8.34 2.37
CA THR A 51 9.25 7.47 2.33
C THR A 51 8.08 8.19 2.97
N ALA A 52 6.86 7.88 2.57
CA ALA A 52 5.68 8.37 3.25
C ALA A 52 5.64 7.79 4.68
N PRO A 53 5.32 8.59 5.71
CA PRO A 53 5.23 8.08 7.07
C PRO A 53 4.18 6.96 7.17
N ARG A 54 4.56 5.82 7.76
CA ARG A 54 3.71 4.62 7.90
C ARG A 54 2.32 4.95 8.44
N GLU A 55 2.26 5.69 9.55
CA GLU A 55 0.99 6.09 10.17
C GLU A 55 0.10 6.91 9.23
N TYR A 56 0.69 7.76 8.39
CA TYR A 56 -0.06 8.51 7.38
C TYR A 56 -0.70 7.59 6.36
N VAL A 57 0.06 6.63 5.81
CA VAL A 57 -0.43 5.67 4.81
C VAL A 57 -1.51 4.78 5.40
N GLU A 58 -1.29 4.23 6.61
CA GLU A 58 -2.26 3.40 7.33
C GLU A 58 -3.58 4.15 7.55
N ASN A 59 -3.53 5.36 8.10
CA ASN A 59 -4.72 6.18 8.34
C ASN A 59 -5.44 6.58 7.05
N LEU A 60 -4.71 6.87 5.97
CA LEU A 60 -5.28 7.20 4.65
C LEU A 60 -6.14 6.04 4.14
N PHE A 61 -5.59 4.84 4.13
CA PHE A 61 -6.27 3.65 3.64
C PHE A 61 -7.35 3.14 4.60
N ASP A 62 -7.16 3.24 5.90
CA ASP A 62 -8.20 2.92 6.88
C ASP A 62 -9.45 3.80 6.72
N ARG A 63 -9.30 5.08 6.42
CA ARG A 63 -10.43 6.00 6.20
C ARG A 63 -11.14 5.75 4.88
N SER A 64 -10.42 5.33 3.85
CA SER A 64 -10.99 5.11 2.51
C SER A 64 -11.53 3.70 2.29
N ALA A 65 -11.15 2.72 3.11
CA ALA A 65 -11.38 1.29 2.87
C ALA A 65 -12.83 0.93 2.48
N SER A 66 -13.83 1.51 3.14
CA SER A 66 -15.24 1.20 2.87
C SER A 66 -15.76 1.70 1.50
N LYS A 67 -15.09 2.69 0.91
CA LYS A 67 -15.47 3.28 -0.40
C LYS A 67 -14.44 2.94 -1.49
N PHE A 68 -13.35 2.28 -1.12
CA PHE A 68 -12.18 2.10 -1.97
C PHE A 68 -12.51 1.32 -3.24
N GLU A 69 -13.21 0.19 -3.12
CA GLU A 69 -13.59 -0.61 -4.30
C GLU A 69 -14.61 0.10 -5.18
N ALA A 70 -15.60 0.78 -4.60
CA ALA A 70 -16.56 1.54 -5.37
C ALA A 70 -15.85 2.63 -6.19
N LEU A 71 -14.93 3.37 -5.56
CA LEU A 71 -14.14 4.39 -6.23
C LEU A 71 -13.27 3.79 -7.36
N LEU A 72 -12.51 2.72 -7.07
CA LEU A 72 -11.61 2.13 -8.05
C LEU A 72 -12.37 1.46 -9.19
N VAL A 73 -13.32 0.58 -8.87
CA VAL A 73 -13.95 -0.29 -9.86
C VAL A 73 -15.05 0.45 -10.63
N SER A 74 -15.89 1.25 -9.94
CA SER A 74 -17.03 1.91 -10.56
C SER A 74 -16.67 3.27 -11.17
N ASP A 75 -15.86 4.09 -10.47
CA ASP A 75 -15.60 5.47 -10.88
C ASP A 75 -14.34 5.59 -11.74
N LEU A 76 -13.31 4.76 -11.48
CA LEU A 76 -12.01 4.81 -12.17
C LEU A 76 -11.78 3.66 -13.16
N GLU A 77 -12.73 2.73 -13.30
CA GLU A 77 -12.63 1.58 -14.20
C GLU A 77 -11.29 0.83 -14.04
N TYR A 78 -10.87 0.60 -12.79
CA TYR A 78 -9.56 0.05 -12.44
C TYR A 78 -9.43 -1.41 -12.88
N GLU A 79 -8.80 -1.63 -14.03
CA GLU A 79 -8.59 -2.95 -14.61
C GLU A 79 -7.17 -3.52 -14.40
N THR A 80 -6.28 -2.80 -13.71
CA THR A 80 -4.88 -3.22 -13.51
C THR A 80 -4.74 -4.66 -13.00
N PRO A 81 -5.52 -5.14 -12.00
CA PRO A 81 -5.41 -6.53 -11.53
C PRO A 81 -5.66 -7.56 -12.64
N LYS A 82 -6.64 -7.31 -13.49
CA LYS A 82 -7.00 -8.18 -14.62
C LYS A 82 -5.93 -8.15 -15.70
N LEU A 83 -5.46 -6.97 -16.08
CA LEU A 83 -4.41 -6.79 -17.09
C LEU A 83 -3.11 -7.50 -16.67
N ILE A 84 -2.68 -7.32 -15.41
CA ILE A 84 -1.48 -7.98 -14.90
C ILE A 84 -1.67 -9.49 -14.83
N LYS A 85 -2.82 -9.98 -14.37
CA LYS A 85 -3.15 -11.41 -14.46
C LYS A 85 -2.96 -11.95 -15.87
N ASP A 86 -3.55 -11.30 -16.88
CA ASP A 86 -3.49 -11.77 -18.25
C ASP A 86 -2.06 -11.81 -18.82
N VAL A 87 -1.22 -10.83 -18.44
CA VAL A 87 0.21 -10.80 -18.79
C VAL A 87 0.95 -11.96 -18.12
N LEU A 88 0.75 -12.16 -16.81
CA LEU A 88 1.43 -13.20 -16.04
C LEU A 88 1.07 -14.60 -16.56
N ILE A 89 -0.21 -14.86 -16.80
CA ILE A 89 -0.66 -16.16 -17.31
C ILE A 89 -0.10 -16.44 -18.70
N LYS A 90 -0.12 -15.45 -19.60
CA LYS A 90 0.47 -15.59 -20.94
C LYS A 90 1.97 -15.86 -20.94
N SER A 91 2.69 -15.36 -19.92
CA SER A 91 4.13 -15.58 -19.75
C SER A 91 4.47 -16.88 -19.02
N SER A 92 3.50 -17.49 -18.36
CA SER A 92 3.66 -18.75 -17.62
C SER A 92 3.49 -19.94 -18.55
N SER A 93 4.40 -20.92 -18.46
CA SER A 93 4.36 -22.13 -19.32
C SER A 93 3.17 -23.06 -19.05
N ASN A 94 2.52 -22.98 -17.88
CA ASN A 94 1.48 -23.89 -17.42
C ASN A 94 0.19 -23.21 -16.98
N GLU A 95 -0.04 -21.95 -17.31
CA GLU A 95 -1.17 -21.13 -16.81
C GLU A 95 -1.27 -21.08 -15.28
N SER A 96 -0.20 -21.47 -14.58
CA SER A 96 -0.10 -21.46 -13.13
C SER A 96 0.99 -20.49 -12.68
N LEU A 97 0.66 -19.65 -11.71
CA LEU A 97 1.58 -18.69 -11.11
C LEU A 97 2.35 -19.27 -9.91
N GLY A 98 2.04 -20.53 -9.50
CA GLY A 98 2.67 -21.10 -8.31
C GLY A 98 2.30 -20.31 -7.04
N SER A 99 3.30 -19.92 -6.26
CA SER A 99 3.10 -19.16 -5.02
C SER A 99 3.33 -17.66 -5.24
N VAL A 100 2.41 -16.85 -4.72
CA VAL A 100 2.37 -15.38 -4.92
C VAL A 100 2.35 -14.66 -3.58
N LEU A 101 3.17 -13.64 -3.43
CA LEU A 101 3.08 -12.66 -2.35
C LEU A 101 2.59 -11.32 -2.92
N ASP A 102 1.42 -10.88 -2.45
CA ASP A 102 0.77 -9.63 -2.82
C ASP A 102 1.14 -8.53 -1.82
N LEU A 103 2.03 -7.64 -2.24
CA LEU A 103 2.61 -6.56 -1.45
C LEU A 103 1.71 -5.31 -1.52
N GLY A 104 1.08 -4.95 -0.41
CA GLY A 104 0.05 -3.91 -0.38
C GLY A 104 -1.24 -4.39 -1.03
N CYS A 105 -1.74 -5.56 -0.60
CA CYS A 105 -2.87 -6.24 -1.23
C CYS A 105 -4.20 -5.47 -1.16
N GLY A 106 -4.28 -4.41 -0.36
CA GLY A 106 -5.47 -3.60 -0.20
C GLY A 106 -6.70 -4.43 0.17
N THR A 107 -7.78 -4.23 -0.56
CA THR A 107 -9.03 -5.00 -0.40
C THR A 107 -8.99 -6.37 -1.08
N GLY A 108 -7.88 -6.75 -1.72
CA GLY A 108 -7.68 -8.05 -2.33
C GLY A 108 -8.21 -8.20 -3.75
N LEU A 109 -8.26 -7.12 -4.52
CA LEU A 109 -8.71 -7.17 -5.93
C LEU A 109 -7.81 -8.04 -6.81
N PHE A 110 -6.48 -7.94 -6.64
CA PHE A 110 -5.55 -8.78 -7.38
C PHE A 110 -5.65 -10.24 -6.97
N GLY A 111 -5.65 -10.54 -5.67
CA GLY A 111 -5.83 -11.89 -5.17
C GLY A 111 -7.10 -12.55 -5.71
N PHE A 112 -8.21 -11.81 -5.74
CA PHE A 112 -9.47 -12.30 -6.33
C PHE A 112 -9.34 -12.61 -7.84
N ALA A 113 -8.57 -11.80 -8.57
CA ALA A 113 -8.39 -12.01 -10.01
C ALA A 113 -7.53 -13.24 -10.33
N VAL A 114 -6.57 -13.64 -9.47
CA VAL A 114 -5.57 -14.66 -9.76
C VAL A 114 -5.71 -15.97 -8.97
N LYS A 115 -6.60 -16.05 -7.98
CA LYS A 115 -6.69 -17.18 -7.04
C LYS A 115 -6.71 -18.55 -7.70
N ASP A 116 -7.44 -18.68 -8.82
CA ASP A 116 -7.61 -19.95 -9.53
C ASP A 116 -6.36 -20.37 -10.32
N HIS A 117 -5.37 -19.48 -10.43
CA HIS A 117 -4.08 -19.69 -11.08
C HIS A 117 -2.91 -19.82 -10.10
N CYS A 118 -3.16 -19.71 -8.79
CA CYS A 118 -2.13 -19.78 -7.75
C CYS A 118 -2.24 -21.07 -6.95
N SER A 119 -1.10 -21.71 -6.68
CA SER A 119 -1.04 -22.81 -5.71
C SER A 119 -1.08 -22.32 -4.27
N LYS A 120 -0.61 -21.07 -4.06
CA LYS A 120 -0.58 -20.37 -2.79
C LYS A 120 -0.60 -18.88 -3.03
N ILE A 121 -1.38 -18.14 -2.25
CA ILE A 121 -1.38 -16.68 -2.28
C ILE A 121 -1.40 -16.11 -0.86
N GLU A 122 -0.43 -15.27 -0.55
CA GLU A 122 -0.39 -14.49 0.69
C GLU A 122 -0.47 -13.00 0.39
N GLY A 123 -1.11 -12.24 1.28
CA GLY A 123 -1.25 -10.79 1.14
C GLY A 123 -0.77 -10.06 2.38
N ILE A 124 -0.13 -8.92 2.17
CA ILE A 124 0.23 -8.01 3.25
C ILE A 124 -0.27 -6.61 2.95
N ASP A 125 -0.69 -5.89 3.98
CA ASP A 125 -1.07 -4.48 3.90
C ASP A 125 -0.84 -3.79 5.24
N LEU A 126 -0.64 -2.48 5.23
CA LEU A 126 -0.54 -1.67 6.45
C LEU A 126 -1.90 -1.47 7.10
N SER A 127 -2.95 -1.34 6.29
CA SER A 127 -4.30 -1.03 6.75
C SER A 127 -5.04 -2.28 7.21
N LYS A 128 -5.36 -2.32 8.50
CA LYS A 128 -6.19 -3.38 9.07
C LYS A 128 -7.59 -3.44 8.44
N LYS A 129 -8.14 -2.30 8.07
CA LYS A 129 -9.46 -2.24 7.43
C LYS A 129 -9.41 -2.79 6.01
N MET A 130 -8.37 -2.47 5.23
CA MET A 130 -8.17 -3.08 3.91
C MET A 130 -8.11 -4.60 4.02
N LEU A 131 -7.29 -5.13 4.93
CA LEU A 131 -7.20 -6.56 5.19
C LEU A 131 -8.52 -7.20 5.61
N SER A 132 -9.40 -6.47 6.31
CA SER A 132 -10.73 -6.98 6.66
C SER A 132 -11.61 -7.22 5.43
N PHE A 133 -11.51 -6.37 4.40
CA PHE A 133 -12.19 -6.56 3.12
C PHE A 133 -11.53 -7.68 2.29
N ALA A 134 -10.20 -7.73 2.24
CA ALA A 134 -9.47 -8.83 1.59
C ALA A 134 -9.86 -10.19 2.18
N LYS A 135 -9.98 -10.27 3.50
CA LYS A 135 -10.41 -11.49 4.20
C LYS A 135 -11.81 -11.96 3.79
N GLN A 136 -12.73 -11.05 3.56
CA GLN A 136 -14.09 -11.38 3.13
C GLN A 136 -14.15 -12.05 1.76
N LYS A 137 -13.16 -11.80 0.89
CA LYS A 137 -13.06 -12.45 -0.43
C LYS A 137 -12.65 -13.92 -0.34
N ASN A 138 -12.05 -14.34 0.79
CA ASN A 138 -11.64 -15.72 1.05
C ASN A 138 -10.76 -16.32 -0.08
N VAL A 139 -9.79 -15.54 -0.54
CA VAL A 139 -8.89 -15.92 -1.65
C VAL A 139 -7.42 -16.04 -1.23
N TYR A 140 -7.04 -15.51 -0.06
CA TYR A 140 -5.68 -15.59 0.46
C TYR A 140 -5.55 -16.74 1.45
N ASP A 141 -4.45 -17.48 1.37
CA ASP A 141 -4.06 -18.51 2.35
C ASP A 141 -3.61 -17.85 3.66
N ALA A 142 -2.97 -16.67 3.58
CA ALA A 142 -2.60 -15.86 4.72
C ALA A 142 -2.71 -14.38 4.43
N LEU A 143 -3.12 -13.60 5.44
CA LEU A 143 -3.15 -12.14 5.41
C LEU A 143 -2.42 -11.60 6.64
N SER A 144 -1.47 -10.68 6.45
CA SER A 144 -0.67 -10.11 7.53
C SER A 144 -0.71 -8.59 7.49
N GLN A 145 -0.97 -7.96 8.64
CA GLN A 145 -0.79 -6.52 8.80
C GLN A 145 0.70 -6.24 9.04
N SER A 146 1.38 -5.74 8.04
CA SER A 146 2.82 -5.45 8.11
C SER A 146 3.23 -4.40 7.09
N ASP A 147 4.33 -3.70 7.41
CA ASP A 147 5.11 -2.96 6.42
C ASP A 147 5.83 -3.95 5.49
N ILE A 148 6.02 -3.56 4.22
CA ILE A 148 6.65 -4.43 3.21
C ILE A 148 8.08 -4.79 3.59
N VAL A 149 8.89 -3.80 3.99
CA VAL A 149 10.29 -4.04 4.37
C VAL A 149 10.39 -4.87 5.64
N GLU A 150 9.52 -4.61 6.62
CA GLU A 150 9.42 -5.38 7.86
C GLU A 150 9.08 -6.86 7.58
N TYR A 151 8.06 -7.11 6.75
CA TYR A 151 7.67 -8.47 6.37
C TYR A 151 8.80 -9.20 5.62
N LEU A 152 9.36 -8.56 4.58
CA LEU A 152 10.43 -9.16 3.79
C LEU A 152 11.71 -9.40 4.60
N SER A 153 11.93 -8.65 5.69
CA SER A 153 13.08 -8.82 6.59
C SER A 153 12.91 -9.94 7.60
N SER A 154 11.70 -10.18 8.07
CA SER A 154 11.42 -11.07 9.22
C SER A 154 10.87 -12.43 8.82
N MET A 155 10.09 -12.50 7.74
CA MET A 155 9.40 -13.72 7.33
C MET A 155 10.25 -14.58 6.38
N PRO A 156 10.08 -15.92 6.37
CA PRO A 156 10.63 -16.76 5.32
C PRO A 156 10.03 -16.39 3.96
N LEU A 157 10.89 -16.24 2.95
CA LEU A 157 10.47 -15.94 1.59
C LEU A 157 10.63 -17.19 0.71
N ASP A 158 9.52 -17.64 0.14
CA ASP A 158 9.46 -18.81 -0.73
C ASP A 158 8.31 -18.66 -1.75
N PHE A 159 8.41 -17.58 -2.55
CA PHE A 159 7.39 -17.22 -3.53
C PHE A 159 7.96 -17.22 -4.94
N ASP A 160 7.13 -17.63 -5.90
CA ASP A 160 7.46 -17.56 -7.33
C ASP A 160 7.30 -16.13 -7.85
N TYR A 161 6.30 -15.41 -7.34
CA TYR A 161 6.01 -14.02 -7.72
C TYR A 161 5.83 -13.12 -6.51
N TYR A 162 6.33 -11.90 -6.64
CA TYR A 162 6.10 -10.77 -5.75
C TYR A 162 5.37 -9.71 -6.55
N ILE A 163 4.15 -9.40 -6.18
CA ILE A 163 3.29 -8.46 -6.89
C ILE A 163 3.08 -7.23 -6.03
N ALA A 164 3.17 -6.06 -6.66
CA ALA A 164 2.92 -4.78 -6.01
C ALA A 164 2.16 -3.88 -6.98
N LEU A 165 0.85 -3.73 -6.79
CA LEU A 165 -0.01 -2.90 -7.63
C LEU A 165 -0.31 -1.59 -6.93
N ASP A 166 0.12 -0.47 -7.53
CA ASP A 166 -0.13 0.91 -7.07
C ASP A 166 0.31 1.20 -5.62
N VAL A 167 1.26 0.43 -5.08
CA VAL A 167 1.75 0.56 -3.70
C VAL A 167 3.08 1.29 -3.60
N PHE A 168 3.96 1.15 -4.60
CA PHE A 168 5.33 1.67 -4.53
C PHE A 168 5.43 3.20 -4.47
N ILE A 169 4.39 3.90 -4.88
CA ILE A 169 4.29 5.37 -4.73
C ILE A 169 4.32 5.82 -3.25
N TYR A 170 4.01 4.93 -2.31
CA TYR A 170 4.04 5.21 -0.86
C TYR A 170 5.33 4.75 -0.20
N VAL A 171 6.14 3.93 -0.87
CA VAL A 171 7.35 3.31 -0.30
C VAL A 171 8.57 4.22 -0.41
N GLY A 172 8.72 4.94 -1.52
CA GLY A 172 9.88 5.79 -1.81
C GLY A 172 11.04 4.99 -2.40
N ASP A 173 12.14 4.77 -1.66
CA ASP A 173 13.28 3.99 -2.16
C ASP A 173 12.99 2.48 -2.17
N LEU A 174 12.98 1.91 -3.36
CA LEU A 174 12.68 0.49 -3.58
C LEU A 174 13.90 -0.43 -3.47
N SER A 175 15.10 0.13 -3.36
CA SER A 175 16.37 -0.64 -3.36
C SER A 175 16.38 -1.74 -2.29
N GLU A 176 15.87 -1.42 -1.10
CA GLU A 176 15.82 -2.34 0.02
C GLU A 176 14.84 -3.50 -0.23
N ILE A 177 13.68 -3.24 -0.84
CA ILE A 177 12.69 -4.27 -1.19
C ILE A 177 13.32 -5.28 -2.15
N PHE A 178 13.90 -4.80 -3.26
CA PHE A 178 14.52 -5.67 -4.25
C PHE A 178 15.74 -6.43 -3.68
N ARG A 179 16.53 -5.78 -2.82
CA ARG A 179 17.65 -6.41 -2.14
C ARG A 179 17.19 -7.57 -1.25
N LEU A 180 16.14 -7.35 -0.46
CA LEU A 180 15.57 -8.37 0.44
C LEU A 180 15.00 -9.55 -0.34
N ILE A 181 14.19 -9.30 -1.37
CA ILE A 181 13.64 -10.35 -2.22
C ILE A 181 14.79 -11.17 -2.82
N LYS A 182 15.75 -10.52 -3.50
CA LYS A 182 16.87 -11.19 -4.15
C LYS A 182 17.73 -12.03 -3.19
N SER A 183 17.98 -11.52 -1.97
CA SER A 183 18.88 -12.18 -1.01
C SER A 183 18.21 -13.24 -0.15
N ARG A 184 16.89 -13.17 0.04
CA ARG A 184 16.17 -13.99 1.02
C ARG A 184 15.16 -14.96 0.41
N ASN A 185 14.73 -14.74 -0.84
CA ASN A 185 13.84 -15.69 -1.50
C ASN A 185 14.57 -17.01 -1.75
N ARG A 186 13.94 -18.12 -1.36
CA ARG A 186 14.50 -19.47 -1.50
C ARG A 186 14.31 -20.02 -2.91
N LYS A 187 13.32 -19.55 -3.64
CA LYS A 187 13.13 -19.88 -5.05
C LYS A 187 14.07 -19.03 -5.88
N SER A 188 14.95 -19.67 -6.62
CA SER A 188 15.75 -19.02 -7.66
C SER A 188 14.81 -18.69 -8.83
N GLY A 189 14.66 -17.39 -9.13
CA GLY A 189 14.03 -16.94 -10.35
C GLY A 189 14.92 -17.22 -11.56
#